data_5a7d73beee784bf7c3c238aea0d9e1e8
#
_entry.id   5a7d73beee784bf7c3c238aea0d9e1e8
#
_cell.length_a   1.000
_cell.length_b   1.000
_cell.length_c   1.000
_cell.angle_alpha   90.00
_cell.angle_beta   90.00
_cell.angle_gamma   90.00
#
_symmetry.space_group_name_H-M   'P 1'
#
loop_
_entity.id
_entity.type
_entity.pdbx_description
1 polymer ?
#
loop_
_entity_poly.entity_id
_entity_poly.type
_entity_poly.pdbx_seq_one_letter_code
_entity_poly.pdbx_strand_id
1 'polypeptide(L)'
;DYLARRDSEWMGKVYRFLGLTVGLVVHGVEAGDRKKAYEADVTYGTNNEFGFDYLRDNMVVYKANMVQRGHAFAIVDEVDSILIDEARTPLIISGKGEDSSVMYKRADDFAKTLKKSVIVELDDKVEAEEQVDGDYVVDEKRKTATLTESGVKKAEAFFHVENLADADNMSLRHYIDGAIKARGVMHRDTDYIVKDGEVIIVDEFTGRLMYGRRFNDGLHQAIEAKEGVTVAAESKTLATITFQNYFRM
;
A
#
# COMPACT_ATOMS: atom_id res chain seq x y z
N ASP A 1 5.71 3.44 24.13
CA ASP A 1 7.01 2.86 24.59
C ASP A 1 7.38 3.28 26.02
N TYR A 2 7.27 4.59 26.37
CA TYR A 2 7.66 5.08 27.70
C TYR A 2 6.87 4.40 28.82
N LEU A 3 5.54 4.34 28.73
CA LEU A 3 4.69 3.73 29.76
C LEU A 3 5.00 2.24 29.93
N ALA A 4 5.11 1.49 28.84
CA ALA A 4 5.42 0.07 28.91
C ALA A 4 6.79 -0.18 29.60
N ARG A 5 7.79 0.64 29.33
CA ARG A 5 9.10 0.57 29.99
C ARG A 5 8.98 0.92 31.48
N ARG A 6 8.39 2.06 31.81
CA ARG A 6 8.21 2.50 33.19
C ARG A 6 7.51 1.44 34.03
N ASP A 7 6.41 0.90 33.51
CA ASP A 7 5.57 -0.02 34.28
C ASP A 7 6.20 -1.41 34.39
N SER A 8 6.92 -1.87 33.37
CA SER A 8 7.74 -3.09 33.45
C SER A 8 8.85 -3.00 34.49
N GLU A 9 9.46 -1.82 34.65
CA GLU A 9 10.49 -1.58 35.68
C GLU A 9 9.88 -1.44 37.09
N TRP A 10 8.78 -0.72 37.19
CA TRP A 10 8.15 -0.42 38.48
C TRP A 10 7.43 -1.65 39.06
N MET A 11 6.47 -2.19 38.35
CA MET A 11 5.74 -3.38 38.76
C MET A 11 6.58 -4.65 38.66
N GLY A 12 7.55 -4.66 37.77
CA GLY A 12 8.51 -5.76 37.64
C GLY A 12 9.29 -6.06 38.92
N LYS A 13 9.44 -5.09 39.83
CA LYS A 13 10.04 -5.32 41.17
C LYS A 13 9.18 -6.29 41.99
N VAL A 14 7.86 -6.12 41.94
CA VAL A 14 6.90 -6.99 42.65
C VAL A 14 6.93 -8.39 42.06
N TYR A 15 6.87 -8.49 40.73
CA TYR A 15 6.88 -9.80 40.05
C TYR A 15 8.19 -10.57 40.34
N ARG A 16 9.34 -9.88 40.24
CA ARG A 16 10.63 -10.53 40.54
C ARG A 16 10.74 -10.93 42.00
N PHE A 17 10.18 -10.16 42.94
CA PHE A 17 10.11 -10.55 44.36
C PHE A 17 9.31 -11.85 44.55
N LEU A 18 8.26 -12.04 43.72
CA LEU A 18 7.45 -13.27 43.70
C LEU A 18 8.10 -14.42 42.89
N GLY A 19 9.31 -14.24 42.40
CA GLY A 19 10.05 -15.26 41.64
C GLY A 19 9.70 -15.34 40.16
N LEU A 20 8.93 -14.37 39.63
CA LEU A 20 8.54 -14.32 38.22
C LEU A 20 9.56 -13.51 37.40
N THR A 21 9.72 -13.88 36.12
CA THR A 21 10.51 -13.17 35.14
C THR A 21 9.68 -12.12 34.41
N VAL A 22 10.32 -11.01 34.03
CA VAL A 22 9.66 -9.89 33.34
C VAL A 22 10.42 -9.50 32.10
N GLY A 23 9.76 -9.56 30.95
CA GLY A 23 10.25 -9.12 29.66
C GLY A 23 9.61 -7.81 29.18
N LEU A 24 10.26 -7.10 28.28
CA LEU A 24 9.78 -5.86 27.69
C LEU A 24 10.00 -5.88 26.17
N VAL A 25 8.91 -5.64 25.43
CA VAL A 25 8.89 -5.55 23.96
C VAL A 25 8.46 -4.14 23.56
N VAL A 26 9.42 -3.35 23.09
CA VAL A 26 9.22 -1.98 22.62
C VAL A 26 10.00 -1.77 21.31
N HIS A 27 9.78 -0.65 20.66
CA HIS A 27 10.52 -0.30 19.45
C HIS A 27 12.03 -0.34 19.66
N GLY A 28 12.78 -0.86 18.67
CA GLY A 28 14.24 -0.95 18.69
C GLY A 28 14.82 -2.18 19.40
N VAL A 29 13.99 -3.08 19.97
CA VAL A 29 14.48 -4.35 20.53
C VAL A 29 14.74 -5.35 19.41
N GLU A 30 15.92 -5.95 19.38
CA GLU A 30 16.31 -6.93 18.36
C GLU A 30 15.58 -8.28 18.53
N ALA A 31 15.49 -9.05 17.44
CA ALA A 31 14.71 -10.31 17.41
C ALA A 31 15.14 -11.32 18.49
N GLY A 32 16.45 -11.46 18.76
CA GLY A 32 16.95 -12.37 19.78
C GLY A 32 16.54 -11.98 21.20
N ASP A 33 16.50 -10.69 21.50
CA ASP A 33 16.07 -10.19 22.82
C ASP A 33 14.53 -10.13 22.92
N ARG A 34 13.82 -9.93 21.80
CA ARG A 34 12.36 -10.10 21.74
C ARG A 34 11.95 -11.50 22.15
N LYS A 35 12.60 -12.52 21.59
CA LYS A 35 12.31 -13.92 21.94
C LYS A 35 12.46 -14.18 23.42
N LYS A 36 13.56 -13.73 24.03
CA LYS A 36 13.77 -13.82 25.49
C LYS A 36 12.69 -13.06 26.28
N ALA A 37 12.28 -11.88 25.81
CA ALA A 37 11.23 -11.11 26.45
C ALA A 37 9.88 -11.84 26.41
N TYR A 38 9.56 -12.52 25.31
CA TYR A 38 8.35 -13.34 25.21
C TYR A 38 8.42 -14.65 26.02
N GLU A 39 9.62 -15.18 26.29
CA GLU A 39 9.82 -16.35 27.16
C GLU A 39 9.62 -16.04 28.65
N ALA A 40 9.60 -14.76 29.04
CA ALA A 40 9.34 -14.35 30.41
C ALA A 40 7.92 -14.68 30.87
N ASP A 41 7.71 -14.84 32.19
CA ASP A 41 6.39 -15.12 32.77
C ASP A 41 5.41 -13.96 32.54
N VAL A 42 5.91 -12.71 32.60
CA VAL A 42 5.15 -11.49 32.32
C VAL A 42 5.88 -10.71 31.23
N THR A 43 5.19 -10.43 30.13
CA THR A 43 5.74 -9.61 29.05
C THR A 43 4.96 -8.30 28.93
N TYR A 44 5.65 -7.18 29.10
CA TYR A 44 5.16 -5.84 28.82
C TYR A 44 5.48 -5.41 27.40
N GLY A 45 4.61 -4.65 26.75
CA GLY A 45 4.88 -4.10 25.45
C GLY A 45 3.76 -3.21 24.96
N THR A 46 3.95 -2.61 23.77
CA THR A 46 2.91 -1.85 23.09
C THR A 46 2.09 -2.77 22.18
N ASN A 47 0.82 -2.47 22.02
CA ASN A 47 -0.10 -3.18 21.12
C ASN A 47 0.47 -3.31 19.70
N ASN A 48 1.06 -2.23 19.17
CA ASN A 48 1.67 -2.20 17.84
C ASN A 48 2.82 -3.23 17.71
N GLU A 49 3.73 -3.26 18.68
CA GLU A 49 4.87 -4.19 18.64
C GLU A 49 4.41 -5.65 18.70
N PHE A 50 3.43 -5.97 19.54
CA PHE A 50 2.84 -7.31 19.59
C PHE A 50 2.17 -7.68 18.27
N GLY A 51 1.40 -6.78 17.67
CA GLY A 51 0.74 -7.02 16.40
C GLY A 51 1.73 -7.17 15.23
N PHE A 52 2.78 -6.36 15.19
CA PHE A 52 3.83 -6.51 14.17
C PHE A 52 4.67 -7.78 14.37
N ASP A 53 4.97 -8.18 15.60
CA ASP A 53 5.66 -9.44 15.86
C ASP A 53 4.80 -10.64 15.44
N TYR A 54 3.50 -10.59 15.70
CA TYR A 54 2.56 -11.59 15.20
C TYR A 54 2.58 -11.69 13.67
N LEU A 55 2.54 -10.57 12.97
CA LEU A 55 2.63 -10.58 11.50
C LEU A 55 3.96 -11.17 11.03
N ARG A 56 5.08 -10.78 11.66
CA ARG A 56 6.42 -11.31 11.33
C ARG A 56 6.49 -12.82 11.57
N ASP A 57 5.97 -13.30 12.70
CA ASP A 57 5.95 -14.72 13.03
C ASP A 57 5.14 -15.56 12.05
N ASN A 58 4.05 -14.99 11.48
CA ASN A 58 3.26 -15.68 10.46
C ASN A 58 3.89 -15.64 9.06
N MET A 59 4.97 -14.89 8.88
CA MET A 59 5.74 -14.82 7.62
C MET A 59 6.98 -15.72 7.62
N VAL A 60 7.42 -16.24 8.78
CA VAL A 60 8.61 -17.10 8.86
C VAL A 60 8.31 -18.52 8.37
N VAL A 61 9.30 -19.12 7.71
CA VAL A 61 9.19 -20.48 7.17
C VAL A 61 9.36 -21.54 8.27
N TYR A 62 10.21 -21.27 9.24
CA TYR A 62 10.52 -22.22 10.31
C TYR A 62 10.00 -21.73 11.66
N LYS A 63 9.26 -22.59 12.36
CA LYS A 63 8.73 -22.31 13.70
C LYS A 63 9.80 -21.85 14.71
N ALA A 64 11.04 -22.32 14.57
CA ALA A 64 12.16 -21.92 15.41
C ALA A 64 12.49 -20.41 15.33
N ASN A 65 12.12 -19.77 14.21
CA ASN A 65 12.36 -18.34 13.98
C ASN A 65 11.24 -17.43 14.53
N MET A 66 10.15 -18.02 15.02
CA MET A 66 9.10 -17.25 15.69
C MET A 66 9.63 -16.70 17.01
N VAL A 67 9.25 -15.48 17.34
CA VAL A 67 9.63 -14.83 18.59
C VAL A 67 8.53 -14.95 19.65
N GLN A 68 7.27 -14.93 19.24
CA GLN A 68 6.14 -15.07 20.16
C GLN A 68 5.93 -16.53 20.56
N ARG A 69 5.44 -16.72 21.77
CA ARG A 69 4.82 -17.95 22.26
C ARG A 69 3.31 -17.74 22.37
N GLY A 70 2.55 -18.79 22.60
CA GLY A 70 1.12 -18.67 22.92
C GLY A 70 0.90 -17.82 24.17
N HIS A 71 -0.14 -17.01 24.19
CA HIS A 71 -0.53 -16.19 25.33
C HIS A 71 -1.55 -16.96 26.19
N ALA A 72 -1.26 -17.11 27.47
CA ALA A 72 -2.21 -17.70 28.41
C ALA A 72 -3.24 -16.66 28.88
N PHE A 73 -2.83 -15.40 29.02
CA PHE A 73 -3.65 -14.29 29.48
C PHE A 73 -3.11 -12.96 28.95
N ALA A 74 -3.98 -12.00 28.68
CA ALA A 74 -3.60 -10.64 28.27
C ALA A 74 -4.37 -9.60 29.07
N ILE A 75 -3.68 -8.57 29.52
CA ILE A 75 -4.29 -7.36 30.10
C ILE A 75 -4.05 -6.25 29.09
N VAL A 76 -5.11 -5.67 28.58
CA VAL A 76 -5.08 -4.56 27.62
C VAL A 76 -5.51 -3.30 28.34
N ASP A 77 -4.60 -2.32 28.44
CA ASP A 77 -4.90 -0.99 28.96
C ASP A 77 -5.37 -0.08 27.81
N GLU A 78 -6.11 0.96 28.11
CA GLU A 78 -6.72 1.89 27.12
C GLU A 78 -7.53 1.16 26.04
N VAL A 79 -8.34 0.20 26.47
CA VAL A 79 -9.08 -0.71 25.57
C VAL A 79 -10.07 -0.01 24.65
N ASP A 80 -10.61 1.14 25.04
CA ASP A 80 -11.46 2.01 24.23
C ASP A 80 -10.71 2.52 22.99
N SER A 81 -9.50 3.02 23.15
CA SER A 81 -8.67 3.42 22.02
C SER A 81 -8.33 2.22 21.12
N ILE A 82 -7.86 1.12 21.70
CA ILE A 82 -7.31 -0.02 20.94
C ILE A 82 -8.41 -0.85 20.27
N LEU A 83 -9.52 -1.15 20.97
CA LEU A 83 -10.55 -2.08 20.51
C LEU A 83 -11.83 -1.39 20.00
N ILE A 84 -11.92 -0.05 20.06
CA ILE A 84 -13.03 0.72 19.52
C ILE A 84 -12.50 1.68 18.45
N ASP A 85 -11.69 2.67 18.81
CA ASP A 85 -11.28 3.73 17.89
C ASP A 85 -10.35 3.21 16.79
N GLU A 86 -9.32 2.43 17.16
CA GLU A 86 -8.33 1.88 16.23
C GLU A 86 -8.58 0.41 15.85
N ALA A 87 -9.69 -0.18 16.32
CA ALA A 87 -9.95 -1.62 16.16
C ALA A 87 -9.84 -2.12 14.70
N ARG A 88 -10.27 -1.29 13.75
CA ARG A 88 -10.27 -1.59 12.31
C ARG A 88 -9.06 -1.04 11.57
N THR A 89 -8.21 -0.26 12.22
CA THR A 89 -6.98 0.24 11.60
C THR A 89 -6.00 -0.92 11.39
N PRO A 90 -5.60 -1.21 10.16
CA PRO A 90 -4.73 -2.34 9.89
C PRO A 90 -3.27 -2.03 10.23
N LEU A 91 -2.61 -2.96 10.87
CA LEU A 91 -1.15 -3.05 10.87
C LEU A 91 -0.73 -3.70 9.55
N ILE A 92 0.20 -3.10 8.84
CA ILE A 92 0.61 -3.53 7.50
C ILE A 92 2.12 -3.71 7.46
N ILE A 93 2.58 -4.87 7.01
CA ILE A 93 3.96 -5.08 6.60
C ILE A 93 4.00 -5.04 5.07
N SER A 94 4.75 -4.09 4.55
CA SER A 94 4.99 -3.95 3.11
C SER A 94 6.40 -4.38 2.76
N GLY A 95 6.55 -4.99 1.60
CA GLY A 95 7.83 -5.34 1.02
C GLY A 95 8.01 -4.72 -0.36
N LYS A 96 9.24 -4.77 -0.87
CA LYS A 96 9.51 -4.42 -2.25
C LYS A 96 8.76 -5.38 -3.16
N GLY A 97 7.93 -4.85 -4.07
CA GLY A 97 7.37 -5.59 -5.18
C GLY A 97 8.46 -5.99 -6.18
N GLU A 98 8.06 -6.74 -7.20
CA GLU A 98 8.93 -7.01 -8.34
C GLU A 98 9.33 -5.71 -9.04
N ASP A 99 10.48 -5.71 -9.72
CA ASP A 99 10.92 -4.54 -10.50
C ASP A 99 10.07 -4.42 -11.77
N SER A 100 8.95 -3.75 -11.62
CA SER A 100 7.99 -3.44 -12.69
C SER A 100 8.35 -2.19 -13.50
N SER A 101 9.47 -1.54 -13.20
CA SER A 101 9.87 -0.25 -13.81
C SER A 101 9.93 -0.31 -15.33
N VAL A 102 10.39 -1.44 -15.89
CA VAL A 102 10.44 -1.68 -17.35
C VAL A 102 9.04 -1.72 -17.95
N MET A 103 8.09 -2.36 -17.24
CA MET A 103 6.71 -2.49 -17.73
C MET A 103 5.98 -1.15 -17.69
N TYR A 104 6.17 -0.33 -16.66
CA TYR A 104 5.63 1.03 -16.62
C TYR A 104 6.14 1.90 -17.76
N LYS A 105 7.44 1.86 -18.05
CA LYS A 105 8.03 2.60 -19.18
C LYS A 105 7.46 2.12 -20.51
N ARG A 106 7.35 0.81 -20.69
CA ARG A 106 6.80 0.22 -21.92
C ARG A 106 5.32 0.55 -22.11
N ALA A 107 4.54 0.55 -21.02
CA ALA A 107 3.14 0.96 -21.04
C ALA A 107 2.98 2.47 -21.33
N ASP A 108 3.88 3.30 -20.81
CA ASP A 108 3.93 4.73 -21.14
C ASP A 108 4.26 4.97 -22.63
N ASP A 109 5.25 4.24 -23.18
CA ASP A 109 5.60 4.33 -24.60
C ASP A 109 4.42 3.88 -25.49
N PHE A 110 3.69 2.85 -25.10
CA PHE A 110 2.44 2.49 -25.76
C PHE A 110 1.39 3.60 -25.69
N ALA A 111 1.13 4.13 -24.48
CA ALA A 111 0.13 5.17 -24.28
C ALA A 111 0.42 6.46 -25.09
N LYS A 112 1.69 6.76 -25.40
CA LYS A 112 2.08 7.86 -26.30
C LYS A 112 1.56 7.69 -27.73
N THR A 113 1.35 6.45 -28.16
CA THR A 113 0.89 6.16 -29.53
C THR A 113 -0.63 6.25 -29.70
N LEU A 114 -1.36 6.34 -28.58
CA LEU A 114 -2.81 6.31 -28.56
C LEU A 114 -3.42 7.70 -28.77
N LYS A 115 -4.55 7.73 -29.48
CA LYS A 115 -5.36 8.92 -29.70
C LYS A 115 -6.34 9.09 -28.52
N LYS A 116 -6.23 10.21 -27.79
CA LYS A 116 -7.13 10.59 -26.70
C LYS A 116 -8.47 11.09 -27.25
N SER A 117 -9.57 10.65 -26.64
CA SER A 117 -10.91 11.25 -26.79
C SER A 117 -11.41 11.68 -25.42
N VAL A 118 -12.09 12.83 -25.35
CA VAL A 118 -12.64 13.39 -24.10
C VAL A 118 -14.15 13.34 -24.17
N ILE A 119 -14.79 12.78 -23.15
CA ILE A 119 -16.25 12.87 -23.01
C ILE A 119 -16.58 14.26 -22.49
N VAL A 120 -17.32 15.03 -23.30
CA VAL A 120 -17.98 16.26 -22.87
C VAL A 120 -19.44 15.90 -22.63
N GLU A 121 -19.89 15.84 -21.38
CA GLU A 121 -21.32 15.74 -21.07
C GLU A 121 -22.03 17.00 -21.55
N LEU A 122 -22.75 16.88 -22.65
CA LEU A 122 -23.81 17.82 -23.00
C LEU A 122 -25.07 17.34 -22.28
N ASP A 123 -25.76 18.27 -21.60
CA ASP A 123 -26.95 18.02 -20.78
C ASP A 123 -27.96 17.05 -21.45
N ASP A 124 -28.44 16.11 -20.62
CA ASP A 124 -29.57 15.21 -20.85
C ASP A 124 -29.59 14.38 -22.15
N LYS A 125 -29.29 13.10 -22.02
CA LYS A 125 -29.43 12.02 -23.01
C LYS A 125 -28.26 11.90 -24.00
N VAL A 126 -27.18 11.31 -23.54
CA VAL A 126 -26.23 10.71 -24.49
C VAL A 126 -26.59 9.24 -24.64
N GLU A 127 -27.07 8.88 -25.81
CA GLU A 127 -26.97 7.52 -26.35
C GLU A 127 -25.48 7.27 -26.56
N ALA A 128 -24.84 6.58 -25.57
CA ALA A 128 -23.41 6.47 -25.41
C ALA A 128 -22.74 5.47 -26.38
N GLU A 129 -23.27 5.23 -27.56
CA GLU A 129 -22.76 4.23 -28.52
C GLU A 129 -22.35 4.80 -29.89
N GLU A 130 -22.45 6.08 -30.15
CA GLU A 130 -22.04 6.61 -31.46
C GLU A 130 -20.62 7.21 -31.42
N GLN A 131 -19.68 6.43 -31.94
CA GLN A 131 -18.36 6.83 -32.50
C GLN A 131 -17.47 7.71 -31.63
N VAL A 132 -16.95 7.14 -30.59
CA VAL A 132 -15.75 7.70 -29.94
C VAL A 132 -14.56 7.52 -30.89
N ASP A 133 -14.18 8.57 -31.62
CA ASP A 133 -13.01 8.57 -32.50
C ASP A 133 -11.73 8.72 -31.67
N GLY A 134 -11.37 7.66 -30.95
CA GLY A 134 -10.17 7.61 -30.12
C GLY A 134 -9.85 6.19 -29.65
N ASP A 135 -8.62 5.99 -29.24
CA ASP A 135 -8.13 4.70 -28.72
C ASP A 135 -8.40 4.55 -27.22
N TYR A 136 -8.57 5.68 -26.53
CA TYR A 136 -9.02 5.70 -25.14
C TYR A 136 -9.86 6.95 -24.86
N VAL A 137 -10.76 6.80 -23.92
CA VAL A 137 -11.71 7.84 -23.50
C VAL A 137 -11.36 8.33 -22.12
N VAL A 138 -11.42 9.63 -21.93
CA VAL A 138 -11.13 10.30 -20.67
C VAL A 138 -12.38 11.02 -20.17
N ASP A 139 -12.75 10.74 -18.92
CA ASP A 139 -13.71 11.50 -18.13
C ASP A 139 -12.95 12.37 -17.12
N GLU A 140 -12.85 13.66 -17.38
CA GLU A 140 -12.11 14.60 -16.55
C GLU A 140 -12.79 14.84 -15.19
N LYS A 141 -14.12 14.77 -15.12
CA LYS A 141 -14.88 14.95 -13.87
C LYS A 141 -14.66 13.77 -12.90
N ARG A 142 -14.70 12.55 -13.45
CA ARG A 142 -14.48 11.33 -12.65
C ARG A 142 -13.02 10.95 -12.50
N LYS A 143 -12.12 11.66 -13.17
CA LYS A 143 -10.69 11.35 -13.24
C LYS A 143 -10.43 9.90 -13.66
N THR A 144 -11.15 9.42 -14.70
CA THR A 144 -11.00 8.07 -15.25
C THR A 144 -10.55 8.09 -16.71
N ALA A 145 -9.83 7.05 -17.10
CA ALA A 145 -9.43 6.81 -18.48
C ALA A 145 -9.66 5.33 -18.80
N THR A 146 -10.26 5.02 -19.95
CA THR A 146 -10.61 3.65 -20.35
C THR A 146 -10.29 3.43 -21.82
N LEU A 147 -9.70 2.28 -22.15
CA LEU A 147 -9.47 1.89 -23.54
C LEU A 147 -10.78 1.65 -24.28
N THR A 148 -10.83 2.08 -25.53
CA THR A 148 -11.87 1.69 -26.48
C THR A 148 -11.53 0.32 -27.12
N GLU A 149 -12.45 -0.23 -27.88
CA GLU A 149 -12.17 -1.47 -28.65
C GLU A 149 -10.96 -1.32 -29.58
N SER A 150 -10.81 -0.13 -30.21
CA SER A 150 -9.63 0.19 -31.04
C SER A 150 -8.36 0.20 -30.20
N GLY A 151 -8.39 0.79 -28.99
CA GLY A 151 -7.27 0.82 -28.07
C GLY A 151 -6.85 -0.56 -27.58
N VAL A 152 -7.83 -1.43 -27.28
CA VAL A 152 -7.57 -2.82 -26.87
C VAL A 152 -6.87 -3.57 -27.99
N LYS A 153 -7.35 -3.53 -29.23
CA LYS A 153 -6.70 -4.18 -30.38
C LYS A 153 -5.27 -3.70 -30.61
N LYS A 154 -5.02 -2.39 -30.43
CA LYS A 154 -3.66 -1.84 -30.51
C LYS A 154 -2.78 -2.32 -29.37
N ALA A 155 -3.32 -2.44 -28.16
CA ALA A 155 -2.59 -2.97 -27.02
C ALA A 155 -2.17 -4.44 -27.23
N GLU A 156 -3.11 -5.27 -27.67
CA GLU A 156 -2.86 -6.68 -27.98
C GLU A 156 -1.76 -6.84 -29.04
N ALA A 157 -1.81 -6.02 -30.10
CA ALA A 157 -0.78 -6.02 -31.14
C ALA A 157 0.58 -5.53 -30.64
N PHE A 158 0.63 -4.47 -29.82
CA PHE A 158 1.87 -3.89 -29.31
C PHE A 158 2.58 -4.79 -28.29
N PHE A 159 1.81 -5.43 -27.44
CA PHE A 159 2.34 -6.32 -26.39
C PHE A 159 2.45 -7.78 -26.82
N HIS A 160 1.96 -8.12 -28.02
CA HIS A 160 1.96 -9.49 -28.57
C HIS A 160 1.17 -10.48 -27.70
N VAL A 161 -0.01 -10.08 -27.26
CA VAL A 161 -0.96 -10.91 -26.51
C VAL A 161 -2.21 -11.15 -27.33
N GLU A 162 -2.82 -12.34 -27.21
CA GLU A 162 -4.02 -12.69 -27.97
C GLU A 162 -5.27 -12.03 -27.42
N ASN A 163 -5.37 -11.90 -26.09
CA ASN A 163 -6.53 -11.32 -25.41
C ASN A 163 -6.09 -10.59 -24.14
N LEU A 164 -6.28 -9.27 -24.12
CA LEU A 164 -5.92 -8.43 -22.96
C LEU A 164 -6.79 -8.70 -21.73
N ALA A 165 -7.98 -9.31 -21.91
CA ALA A 165 -8.90 -9.62 -20.81
C ALA A 165 -8.59 -10.94 -20.08
N ASP A 166 -7.66 -11.74 -20.57
CA ASP A 166 -7.29 -13.00 -19.92
C ASP A 166 -6.64 -12.77 -18.54
N ALA A 167 -6.85 -13.73 -17.64
CA ALA A 167 -6.33 -13.67 -16.27
C ALA A 167 -4.81 -13.49 -16.23
N ASP A 168 -4.09 -14.11 -17.16
CA ASP A 168 -2.62 -14.01 -17.26
C ASP A 168 -2.14 -12.61 -17.67
N ASN A 169 -3.00 -11.83 -18.33
CA ASN A 169 -2.72 -10.48 -18.82
C ASN A 169 -3.23 -9.37 -17.88
N MET A 170 -3.81 -9.70 -16.72
CA MET A 170 -4.35 -8.71 -15.78
C MET A 170 -3.30 -7.70 -15.29
N SER A 171 -2.07 -8.17 -15.03
CA SER A 171 -0.96 -7.29 -14.65
C SER A 171 -0.60 -6.32 -15.77
N LEU A 172 -0.55 -6.79 -17.01
CA LEU A 172 -0.30 -5.96 -18.19
C LEU A 172 -1.38 -4.89 -18.36
N ARG A 173 -2.64 -5.30 -18.23
CA ARG A 173 -3.77 -4.38 -18.28
C ARG A 173 -3.66 -3.29 -17.22
N HIS A 174 -3.28 -3.65 -15.98
CA HIS A 174 -3.05 -2.69 -14.91
C HIS A 174 -2.00 -1.61 -15.28
N TYR A 175 -0.86 -2.00 -15.89
CA TYR A 175 0.15 -1.04 -16.33
C TYR A 175 -0.38 -0.11 -17.44
N ILE A 176 -1.15 -0.66 -18.39
CA ILE A 176 -1.74 0.12 -19.49
C ILE A 176 -2.78 1.10 -18.93
N ASP A 177 -3.69 0.65 -18.07
CA ASP A 177 -4.71 1.49 -17.44
C ASP A 177 -4.07 2.62 -16.62
N GLY A 178 -2.99 2.32 -15.88
CA GLY A 178 -2.18 3.33 -15.19
C GLY A 178 -1.57 4.36 -16.14
N ALA A 179 -0.99 3.93 -17.27
CA ALA A 179 -0.34 4.79 -18.24
C ALA A 179 -1.33 5.74 -18.95
N ILE A 180 -2.48 5.22 -19.42
CA ILE A 180 -3.52 6.07 -20.05
C ILE A 180 -4.14 7.03 -19.05
N LYS A 181 -4.30 6.65 -17.77
CA LYS A 181 -4.76 7.53 -16.71
C LYS A 181 -3.73 8.62 -16.41
N ALA A 182 -2.45 8.27 -16.28
CA ALA A 182 -1.38 9.23 -16.06
C ALA A 182 -1.30 10.29 -17.18
N ARG A 183 -1.49 9.88 -18.45
CA ARG A 183 -1.44 10.77 -19.61
C ARG A 183 -2.74 11.51 -19.88
N GLY A 184 -3.88 10.84 -19.67
CA GLY A 184 -5.18 11.38 -19.99
C GLY A 184 -5.74 12.35 -18.97
N VAL A 185 -5.50 12.08 -17.68
CA VAL A 185 -6.19 12.73 -16.56
C VAL A 185 -5.26 13.50 -15.64
N MET A 186 -4.01 13.04 -15.47
CA MET A 186 -3.10 13.63 -14.51
C MET A 186 -2.27 14.74 -15.16
N HIS A 187 -2.36 15.96 -14.63
CA HIS A 187 -1.71 17.15 -15.18
C HIS A 187 -0.57 17.63 -14.27
N ARG A 188 0.59 17.85 -14.89
CA ARG A 188 1.71 18.47 -14.21
C ARG A 188 1.36 19.89 -13.79
N ASP A 189 1.87 20.32 -12.66
CA ASP A 189 1.66 21.64 -12.03
C ASP A 189 0.23 21.84 -11.49
N THR A 190 -0.65 20.85 -11.61
CA THR A 190 -2.00 20.84 -11.05
C THR A 190 -2.18 19.68 -10.07
N ASP A 191 -2.01 18.44 -10.54
CA ASP A 191 -2.19 17.23 -9.71
C ASP A 191 -0.87 16.80 -9.04
N TYR A 192 0.25 17.14 -9.66
CA TYR A 192 1.61 16.85 -9.17
C TYR A 192 2.64 17.81 -9.75
N ILE A 193 3.79 17.89 -9.10
CA ILE A 193 4.99 18.55 -9.63
C ILE A 193 6.15 17.56 -9.76
N VAL A 194 7.14 17.90 -10.56
CA VAL A 194 8.42 17.18 -10.63
C VAL A 194 9.51 18.08 -10.06
N LYS A 195 10.14 17.64 -8.98
CA LYS A 195 11.22 18.35 -8.30
C LYS A 195 12.31 17.39 -7.89
N ASP A 196 13.55 17.75 -8.14
CA ASP A 196 14.75 16.95 -7.79
C ASP A 196 14.71 15.50 -8.31
N GLY A 197 14.03 15.26 -9.45
CA GLY A 197 13.87 13.92 -10.04
C GLY A 197 12.78 13.07 -9.39
N GLU A 198 11.93 13.65 -8.54
CA GLU A 198 10.82 13.00 -7.87
C GLU A 198 9.47 13.63 -8.24
N VAL A 199 8.44 12.79 -8.31
CA VAL A 199 7.05 13.23 -8.46
C VAL A 199 6.49 13.51 -7.08
N ILE A 200 5.96 14.71 -6.86
CA ILE A 200 5.37 15.14 -5.59
C ILE A 200 3.91 15.50 -5.84
N ILE A 201 3.01 14.91 -5.06
CA ILE A 201 1.56 15.18 -5.15
C ILE A 201 1.26 16.60 -4.73
N VAL A 202 0.35 17.26 -5.46
CA VAL A 202 -0.27 18.52 -5.07
C VAL A 202 -1.67 18.20 -4.53
N ASP A 203 -1.96 18.67 -3.32
CA ASP A 203 -3.30 18.54 -2.73
C ASP A 203 -4.31 19.40 -3.50
N GLU A 204 -5.36 18.80 -4.00
CA GLU A 204 -6.35 19.45 -4.87
C GLU A 204 -7.09 20.62 -4.19
N PHE A 205 -7.27 20.54 -2.86
CA PHE A 205 -8.02 21.57 -2.13
C PHE A 205 -7.15 22.69 -1.60
N THR A 206 -5.95 22.37 -1.15
CA THR A 206 -5.06 23.34 -0.48
C THR A 206 -3.91 23.81 -1.34
N GLY A 207 -3.62 23.13 -2.46
CA GLY A 207 -2.44 23.38 -3.30
C GLY A 207 -1.11 23.06 -2.63
N ARG A 208 -1.13 22.37 -1.46
CA ARG A 208 0.09 22.05 -0.73
C ARG A 208 0.80 20.83 -1.32
N LEU A 209 2.13 20.87 -1.28
CA LEU A 209 2.95 19.73 -1.66
C LEU A 209 2.93 18.64 -0.59
N MET A 210 2.56 17.43 -1.00
CA MET A 210 2.44 16.28 -0.10
C MET A 210 3.67 15.38 -0.19
N TYR A 211 4.74 15.79 0.46
CA TYR A 211 5.98 15.01 0.49
C TYR A 211 5.80 13.64 1.15
N GLY A 212 6.44 12.62 0.58
CA GLY A 212 6.39 11.25 1.08
C GLY A 212 5.07 10.51 0.82
N ARG A 213 4.05 11.17 0.25
CA ARG A 213 2.83 10.52 -0.22
C ARG A 213 2.95 10.09 -1.67
N ARG A 214 2.27 9.02 -2.01
CA ARG A 214 2.24 8.46 -3.37
C ARG A 214 0.79 8.20 -3.78
N PHE A 215 0.50 8.33 -5.07
CA PHE A 215 -0.78 7.84 -5.62
C PHE A 215 -0.84 6.32 -5.52
N ASN A 216 -2.03 5.80 -5.28
CA ASN A 216 -2.28 4.37 -5.14
C ASN A 216 -2.30 3.65 -6.50
N ASP A 217 -2.36 2.33 -6.45
CA ASP A 217 -2.62 1.44 -7.58
C ASP A 217 -1.66 1.65 -8.77
N GLY A 218 -0.37 1.82 -8.50
CA GLY A 218 0.64 1.99 -9.54
C GLY A 218 0.58 3.31 -10.31
N LEU A 219 -0.40 4.19 -10.03
CA LEU A 219 -0.56 5.47 -10.73
C LEU A 219 0.67 6.37 -10.53
N HIS A 220 1.28 6.35 -9.35
CA HIS A 220 2.48 7.14 -9.10
C HIS A 220 3.65 6.71 -10.00
N GLN A 221 3.87 5.41 -10.13
CA GLN A 221 4.87 4.82 -11.02
C GLN A 221 4.59 5.12 -12.48
N ALA A 222 3.30 5.11 -12.87
CA ALA A 222 2.90 5.48 -14.23
C ALA A 222 3.20 6.97 -14.52
N ILE A 223 3.03 7.86 -13.54
CA ILE A 223 3.41 9.28 -13.65
C ILE A 223 4.93 9.43 -13.69
N GLU A 224 5.68 8.69 -12.85
CA GLU A 224 7.15 8.66 -12.89
C GLU A 224 7.65 8.24 -14.28
N ALA A 225 7.03 7.22 -14.89
CA ALA A 225 7.36 6.79 -16.25
C ALA A 225 7.01 7.86 -17.29
N LYS A 226 5.84 8.50 -17.19
CA LYS A 226 5.40 9.60 -18.06
C LYS A 226 6.38 10.78 -18.04
N GLU A 227 6.88 11.15 -16.87
CA GLU A 227 7.80 12.27 -16.69
C GLU A 227 9.27 11.89 -16.94
N GLY A 228 9.56 10.61 -17.19
CA GLY A 228 10.90 10.11 -17.47
C GLY A 228 11.84 10.12 -16.26
N VAL A 229 11.31 10.20 -15.05
CA VAL A 229 12.07 10.10 -13.81
C VAL A 229 12.30 8.64 -13.42
N THR A 230 13.06 8.40 -12.36
CA THR A 230 13.28 7.03 -11.85
C THR A 230 11.97 6.45 -11.34
N VAL A 231 11.51 5.35 -11.95
CA VAL A 231 10.31 4.63 -11.50
C VAL A 231 10.68 3.83 -10.26
N ALA A 232 10.07 4.16 -9.12
CA ALA A 232 10.28 3.42 -7.88
C ALA A 232 9.55 2.08 -7.92
N ALA A 233 10.11 1.07 -7.23
CA ALA A 233 9.45 -0.23 -7.10
C ALA A 233 8.09 -0.09 -6.41
N GLU A 234 7.14 -0.89 -6.83
CA GLU A 234 5.86 -0.97 -6.12
C GLU A 234 6.04 -1.51 -4.71
N SER A 235 5.21 -1.00 -3.80
CA SER A 235 5.11 -1.54 -2.45
C SER A 235 4.02 -2.60 -2.44
N LYS A 236 4.41 -3.86 -2.17
CA LYS A 236 3.46 -4.96 -2.05
C LYS A 236 3.15 -5.21 -0.57
N THR A 237 1.87 -5.24 -0.22
CA THR A 237 1.45 -5.66 1.12
C THR A 237 1.76 -7.15 1.29
N LEU A 238 2.63 -7.49 2.23
CA LEU A 238 3.05 -8.86 2.52
C LEU A 238 2.16 -9.49 3.58
N ALA A 239 1.80 -8.72 4.61
CA ALA A 239 0.93 -9.18 5.69
C ALA A 239 0.16 -8.00 6.27
N THR A 240 -1.07 -8.27 6.72
CA THR A 240 -1.91 -7.28 7.39
C THR A 240 -2.79 -7.94 8.45
N ILE A 241 -3.01 -7.23 9.55
CA ILE A 241 -3.97 -7.62 10.58
C ILE A 241 -4.54 -6.36 11.25
N THR A 242 -5.79 -6.41 11.67
CA THR A 242 -6.39 -5.38 12.53
C THR A 242 -6.27 -5.77 14.00
N PHE A 243 -6.28 -4.81 14.92
CA PHE A 243 -6.30 -5.11 16.35
C PHE A 243 -7.51 -5.95 16.75
N GLN A 244 -8.67 -5.69 16.15
CA GLN A 244 -9.87 -6.48 16.37
C GLN A 244 -9.64 -7.97 16.07
N ASN A 245 -8.91 -8.30 15.01
CA ASN A 245 -8.63 -9.68 14.67
C ASN A 245 -7.49 -10.25 15.51
N TYR A 246 -6.48 -9.47 15.82
CA TYR A 246 -5.36 -9.89 16.67
C TYR A 246 -5.83 -10.32 18.07
N PHE A 247 -6.69 -9.53 18.71
CA PHE A 247 -7.22 -9.83 20.05
C PHE A 247 -8.39 -10.85 20.09
N ARG A 248 -8.82 -11.35 18.93
CA ARG A 248 -9.80 -12.45 18.83
C ARG A 248 -9.18 -13.83 19.01
N MET A 249 -7.87 -13.91 19.00
CA MET A 249 -7.14 -15.18 19.07
C MET A 249 -7.08 -15.73 20.48
#